data_b7baa05e9b1d25dbf5048e95fc5b79bb
#
_entry.id   b7baa05e9b1d25dbf5048e95fc5b79bb
#
_cell.length_a   1.000
_cell.length_b   1.000
_cell.length_c   1.000
_cell.angle_alpha   90.00
_cell.angle_beta   90.00
_cell.angle_gamma   90.00
#
_symmetry.space_group_name_H-M   'P 1'
#
loop_
_entity.id
_entity.type
_entity.pdbx_description
1 polymer ?
#
loop_
_entity_poly.entity_id
_entity_poly.type
_entity_poly.pdbx_seq_one_letter_code
_entity_poly.pdbx_strand_id
1 'polypeptide(L)'
;MNNPLVVCALKDEFGIKGLNYDVLYTGVGKVNAAIQLTEYLLKKGRPEYIVNYGTAGSKKVKVGSLVDCTKFVQRDMDVSGLGFKKYETPFEDGISKKIDFSAFENNPLNHLLTCATGDSFITTIGGHVGDVVDMESYALAKVCLKFDISFIAFKYISDSADEDASIDWVENLKKGQKLFKKTVLEVWNLF
;
A
#
# COMPACT_ATOMS: atom_id res chain seq x y z
N MET A 1 15.20 -4.14 20.06
CA MET A 1 13.83 -4.08 19.54
C MET A 1 13.95 -3.98 18.03
N ASN A 2 13.38 -4.90 17.31
CA ASN A 2 13.39 -4.83 15.86
C ASN A 2 12.39 -3.75 15.43
N ASN A 3 12.90 -2.68 14.83
CA ASN A 3 12.05 -1.57 14.41
C ASN A 3 11.34 -1.93 13.10
N PRO A 4 10.10 -1.45 12.90
CA PRO A 4 9.44 -1.56 11.61
C PRO A 4 10.16 -0.73 10.54
N LEU A 5 9.97 -1.09 9.27
CA LEU A 5 10.28 -0.22 8.14
C LEU A 5 8.99 0.43 7.67
N VAL A 6 8.95 1.76 7.65
CA VAL A 6 7.86 2.48 6.98
C VAL A 6 8.24 2.74 5.53
N VAL A 7 7.35 2.40 4.62
CA VAL A 7 7.54 2.57 3.17
C VAL A 7 6.48 3.51 2.63
N CYS A 8 6.90 4.52 1.89
CA CYS A 8 6.03 5.51 1.27
C CYS A 8 6.51 5.81 -0.15
N ALA A 9 5.63 6.17 -1.07
CA ALA A 9 6.03 6.50 -2.42
C ALA A 9 6.79 7.84 -2.45
N LEU A 10 6.25 8.88 -1.84
CA LEU A 10 6.75 10.26 -1.94
C LEU A 10 7.01 10.88 -0.55
N LYS A 11 8.03 11.74 -0.50
CA LYS A 11 8.33 12.53 0.72
C LYS A 11 7.21 13.47 1.10
N ASP A 12 6.44 13.94 0.14
CA ASP A 12 5.31 14.83 0.37
C ASP A 12 4.13 14.14 1.05
N GLU A 13 4.00 12.83 0.87
CA GLU A 13 3.01 12.03 1.59
C GLU A 13 3.41 11.77 3.04
N PHE A 14 4.71 11.63 3.32
CA PHE A 14 5.20 11.29 4.65
C PHE A 14 6.55 11.95 4.94
N GLY A 15 6.53 13.11 5.60
CA GLY A 15 7.73 13.89 5.94
C GLY A 15 7.91 14.11 7.45
N ILE A 16 7.62 13.10 8.29
CA ILE A 16 7.75 13.21 9.75
C ILE A 16 9.22 13.09 10.15
N LYS A 17 9.67 13.99 11.04
CA LYS A 17 11.01 13.97 11.65
C LYS A 17 10.98 13.36 13.05
N GLY A 18 12.12 12.89 13.53
CA GLY A 18 12.28 12.37 14.89
C GLY A 18 11.72 10.98 15.10
N LEU A 19 11.75 10.15 14.05
CA LEU A 19 11.31 8.77 14.10
C LEU A 19 12.44 7.87 14.61
N ASN A 20 12.08 6.84 15.36
CA ASN A 20 13.00 5.81 15.87
C ASN A 20 13.14 4.61 14.91
N TYR A 21 12.70 4.75 13.66
CA TYR A 21 12.71 3.70 12.64
C TYR A 21 13.04 4.30 11.26
N ASP A 22 13.44 3.43 10.34
CA ASP A 22 13.76 3.82 8.98
C ASP A 22 12.49 4.11 8.14
N VAL A 23 12.60 5.12 7.27
CA VAL A 23 11.58 5.42 6.25
C VAL A 23 12.21 5.26 4.87
N LEU A 24 11.60 4.41 4.05
CA LEU A 24 11.99 4.20 2.67
C LEU A 24 11.04 4.92 1.72
N TYR A 25 11.58 5.78 0.86
CA TYR A 25 10.83 6.40 -0.23
C TYR A 25 11.12 5.67 -1.54
N THR A 26 10.09 5.09 -2.14
CA THR A 26 10.26 4.21 -3.30
C THR A 26 10.16 4.93 -4.64
N GLY A 27 9.53 6.10 -4.70
CA GLY A 27 8.98 6.64 -5.93
C GLY A 27 7.67 5.97 -6.31
N VAL A 28 7.03 6.48 -7.36
CA VAL A 28 5.71 6.05 -7.81
C VAL A 28 5.81 4.79 -8.68
N GLY A 29 4.84 3.89 -8.51
CA GLY A 29 4.61 2.74 -9.37
C GLY A 29 5.26 1.44 -8.88
N LYS A 30 4.71 0.32 -9.38
CA LYS A 30 5.07 -1.04 -8.94
C LYS A 30 6.54 -1.38 -9.11
N VAL A 31 7.15 -0.97 -10.22
CA VAL A 31 8.55 -1.29 -10.53
C VAL A 31 9.48 -0.60 -9.54
N ASN A 32 9.29 0.71 -9.30
CA ASN A 32 10.08 1.45 -8.33
C ASN A 32 9.91 0.89 -6.92
N ALA A 33 8.69 0.59 -6.51
CA ALA A 33 8.38 0.01 -5.21
C ALA A 33 9.11 -1.33 -5.00
N ALA A 34 9.06 -2.22 -5.97
CA ALA A 34 9.72 -3.52 -5.90
C ALA A 34 11.25 -3.39 -5.84
N ILE A 35 11.85 -2.55 -6.69
CA ILE A 35 13.31 -2.36 -6.76
C ILE A 35 13.81 -1.76 -5.44
N GLN A 36 13.26 -0.64 -5.00
CA GLN A 36 13.73 0.08 -3.83
C GLN A 36 13.60 -0.75 -2.55
N LEU A 37 12.47 -1.45 -2.36
CA LEU A 37 12.30 -2.30 -1.19
C LEU A 37 13.26 -3.50 -1.22
N THR A 38 13.43 -4.16 -2.36
CA THR A 38 14.36 -5.29 -2.50
C THR A 38 15.79 -4.84 -2.22
N GLU A 39 16.22 -3.71 -2.77
CA GLU A 39 17.55 -3.15 -2.55
C GLU A 39 17.78 -2.80 -1.08
N TYR A 40 16.79 -2.20 -0.40
CA TYR A 40 16.85 -1.91 1.02
C TYR A 40 17.05 -3.20 1.85
N LEU A 41 16.23 -4.23 1.61
CA LEU A 41 16.30 -5.50 2.34
C LEU A 41 17.64 -6.22 2.16
N LEU A 42 18.21 -6.17 0.97
CA LEU A 42 19.53 -6.76 0.69
C LEU A 42 20.67 -6.01 1.39
N LYS A 43 20.57 -4.70 1.55
CA LYS A 43 21.61 -3.85 2.16
C LYS A 43 21.50 -3.75 3.68
N LYS A 44 20.29 -3.69 4.22
CA LYS A 44 20.01 -3.38 5.64
C LYS A 44 19.52 -4.58 6.45
N GLY A 45 19.11 -5.65 5.77
CA GLY A 45 18.51 -6.82 6.42
C GLY A 45 17.00 -6.69 6.56
N ARG A 46 16.40 -7.70 7.22
CA ARG A 46 14.96 -7.82 7.39
C ARG A 46 14.48 -7.03 8.62
N PRO A 47 13.53 -6.10 8.48
CA PRO A 47 12.80 -5.54 9.62
C PRO A 47 11.83 -6.59 10.20
N GLU A 48 11.29 -6.35 11.36
CA GLU A 48 10.29 -7.23 11.98
C GLU A 48 9.01 -7.28 11.14
N TYR A 49 8.56 -6.13 10.66
CA TYR A 49 7.45 -5.99 9.73
C TYR A 49 7.60 -4.72 8.89
N ILE A 50 6.85 -4.66 7.81
CA ILE A 50 6.85 -3.52 6.89
C ILE A 50 5.46 -2.88 6.89
N VAL A 51 5.45 -1.55 7.03
CA VAL A 51 4.26 -0.71 7.00
C VAL A 51 4.32 0.17 5.76
N ASN A 52 3.41 0.01 4.84
CA ASN A 52 3.22 0.97 3.78
C ASN A 52 2.23 2.05 4.24
N TYR A 53 2.61 3.30 4.10
CA TYR A 53 1.70 4.43 4.20
C TYR A 53 1.66 5.18 2.86
N GLY A 54 0.49 5.64 2.45
CA GLY A 54 0.29 6.45 1.26
C GLY A 54 -1.16 6.83 1.05
N THR A 55 -1.42 7.58 -0.02
CA THR A 55 -2.77 7.94 -0.45
C THR A 55 -3.38 6.85 -1.33
N ALA A 56 -4.71 6.84 -1.43
CA ALA A 56 -5.46 5.94 -2.30
C ALA A 56 -6.79 6.55 -2.71
N GLY A 57 -7.27 6.18 -3.88
CA GLY A 57 -8.62 6.49 -4.33
C GLY A 57 -9.62 5.41 -3.92
N SER A 58 -10.89 5.81 -3.69
CA SER A 58 -11.98 4.85 -3.42
C SER A 58 -13.35 5.43 -3.72
N LYS A 59 -14.26 4.59 -4.29
CA LYS A 59 -15.70 4.88 -4.32
C LYS A 59 -16.48 4.24 -3.18
N LYS A 60 -15.87 3.30 -2.46
CA LYS A 60 -16.52 2.55 -1.38
C LYS A 60 -16.26 3.17 -0.01
N VAL A 61 -15.09 3.80 0.15
CA VAL A 61 -14.65 4.40 1.40
C VAL A 61 -14.69 5.92 1.27
N LYS A 62 -15.17 6.59 2.31
CA LYS A 62 -15.31 8.06 2.33
C LYS A 62 -13.94 8.73 2.22
N VAL A 63 -13.82 9.76 1.37
CA VAL A 63 -12.66 10.65 1.30
C VAL A 63 -12.39 11.28 2.67
N GLY A 64 -11.13 11.36 3.05
CA GLY A 64 -10.69 11.80 4.37
C GLY A 64 -10.57 10.70 5.42
N SER A 65 -10.93 9.46 5.10
CA SER A 65 -10.75 8.32 6.00
C SER A 65 -9.33 7.73 5.91
N LEU A 66 -8.82 7.23 7.04
CA LEU A 66 -7.65 6.34 7.07
C LEU A 66 -8.13 4.92 7.26
N VAL A 67 -7.67 4.02 6.39
CA VAL A 67 -8.03 2.59 6.44
C VAL A 67 -6.78 1.72 6.35
N ASP A 68 -6.88 0.49 6.84
CA ASP A 68 -5.87 -0.53 6.61
C ASP A 68 -6.27 -1.47 5.48
N CYS A 69 -5.26 -1.93 4.76
CA CYS A 69 -5.36 -2.97 3.74
C CYS A 69 -4.41 -4.11 4.08
N THR A 70 -4.94 -5.30 4.10
CA THR A 70 -4.19 -6.54 4.34
C THR A 70 -4.26 -7.49 3.14
N LYS A 71 -5.06 -7.18 2.15
CA LYS A 71 -5.25 -7.96 0.93
C LYS A 71 -4.87 -7.13 -0.29
N PHE A 72 -4.09 -7.72 -1.21
CA PHE A 72 -3.50 -6.99 -2.33
C PHE A 72 -3.73 -7.73 -3.64
N VAL A 73 -4.17 -6.98 -4.67
CA VAL A 73 -4.47 -7.48 -6.02
C VAL A 73 -3.78 -6.60 -7.05
N GLN A 74 -3.19 -7.20 -8.07
CA GLN A 74 -2.65 -6.48 -9.22
C GLN A 74 -3.77 -6.21 -10.24
N ARG A 75 -4.39 -5.02 -10.18
CA ARG A 75 -5.61 -4.70 -10.97
C ARG A 75 -5.39 -4.59 -12.48
N ASP A 76 -4.17 -4.30 -12.89
CA ASP A 76 -3.78 -4.15 -14.31
C ASP A 76 -3.14 -5.41 -14.91
N MET A 77 -3.11 -6.53 -14.18
CA MET A 77 -2.71 -7.82 -14.73
C MET A 77 -3.89 -8.45 -15.47
N ASP A 78 -3.79 -8.49 -16.78
CA ASP A 78 -4.81 -9.11 -17.64
C ASP A 78 -4.15 -9.92 -18.77
N VAL A 79 -4.15 -11.21 -18.57
CA VAL A 79 -3.68 -12.22 -19.54
C VAL A 79 -4.80 -13.20 -19.91
N SER A 80 -6.04 -12.73 -19.85
CA SER A 80 -7.23 -13.50 -20.18
C SER A 80 -7.23 -14.01 -21.62
N GLY A 81 -6.56 -13.30 -22.54
CA GLY A 81 -6.34 -13.78 -23.91
C GLY A 81 -5.52 -15.08 -24.01
N LEU A 82 -4.81 -15.50 -22.96
CA LEU A 82 -4.08 -16.76 -22.84
C LEU A 82 -4.84 -17.80 -22.02
N GLY A 83 -6.11 -17.55 -21.66
CA GLY A 83 -6.95 -18.47 -20.89
C GLY A 83 -6.82 -18.37 -19.36
N PHE A 84 -6.06 -17.40 -18.83
CA PHE A 84 -5.96 -17.15 -17.39
C PHE A 84 -7.07 -16.22 -16.89
N LYS A 85 -7.34 -16.24 -15.60
CA LYS A 85 -8.30 -15.32 -15.01
C LYS A 85 -7.70 -13.91 -14.89
N LYS A 86 -8.52 -12.90 -15.10
CA LYS A 86 -8.13 -11.51 -14.88
C LYS A 86 -7.59 -11.28 -13.47
N TYR A 87 -6.54 -10.48 -13.33
CA TYR A 87 -5.82 -10.15 -12.08
C TYR A 87 -4.96 -11.29 -11.52
N GLU A 88 -4.79 -12.36 -12.25
CA GLU A 88 -3.96 -13.50 -11.87
C GLU A 88 -2.66 -13.46 -12.65
N THR A 89 -1.52 -13.52 -11.93
CA THR A 89 -0.21 -13.65 -12.57
C THR A 89 -0.01 -15.12 -12.91
N PRO A 90 0.17 -15.48 -14.20
CA PRO A 90 0.31 -16.86 -14.59
C PRO A 90 1.65 -17.45 -14.15
N PHE A 91 1.70 -18.79 -14.06
CA PHE A 91 2.91 -19.58 -13.79
C PHE A 91 3.60 -19.26 -12.44
N GLU A 92 2.88 -18.73 -11.48
CA GLU A 92 3.37 -18.49 -10.12
C GLU A 92 2.82 -19.59 -9.18
N ASP A 93 3.72 -20.42 -8.67
CA ASP A 93 3.37 -21.46 -7.70
C ASP A 93 2.95 -20.83 -6.37
N GLY A 94 1.76 -21.20 -5.90
CA GLY A 94 1.25 -20.83 -4.57
C GLY A 94 0.76 -19.40 -4.40
N ILE A 95 0.89 -18.51 -5.40
CA ILE A 95 0.36 -17.15 -5.34
C ILE A 95 -0.95 -17.11 -6.12
N SER A 96 -2.04 -17.05 -5.38
CA SER A 96 -3.36 -16.86 -5.97
C SER A 96 -3.50 -15.44 -6.51
N LYS A 97 -4.65 -15.13 -7.11
CA LYS A 97 -5.06 -13.79 -7.56
C LYS A 97 -4.84 -12.68 -6.51
N LYS A 98 -4.75 -13.02 -5.24
CA LYS A 98 -4.69 -12.08 -4.13
C LYS A 98 -3.64 -12.51 -3.10
N ILE A 99 -2.75 -11.58 -2.73
CA ILE A 99 -1.84 -11.75 -1.59
C ILE A 99 -2.61 -11.36 -0.33
N ASP A 100 -2.51 -12.17 0.73
CA ASP A 100 -3.29 -12.00 1.97
C ASP A 100 -2.38 -11.99 3.20
N PHE A 101 -2.38 -10.86 3.91
CA PHE A 101 -1.72 -10.62 5.18
C PHE A 101 -2.73 -10.35 6.31
N SER A 102 -3.96 -10.88 6.22
CA SER A 102 -5.01 -10.66 7.23
C SER A 102 -4.63 -11.16 8.62
N ALA A 103 -3.64 -12.03 8.74
CA ALA A 103 -3.08 -12.50 10.00
C ALA A 103 -2.11 -11.50 10.65
N PHE A 104 -1.93 -10.28 10.09
CA PHE A 104 -1.08 -9.24 10.69
C PHE A 104 -1.62 -8.88 12.08
N GLU A 105 -0.79 -9.11 13.09
CA GLU A 105 -1.15 -8.86 14.49
C GLU A 105 -1.07 -7.38 14.83
N ASN A 106 -1.79 -6.97 15.88
CA ASN A 106 -1.81 -5.60 16.41
C ASN A 106 -2.23 -4.52 15.40
N ASN A 107 -3.07 -4.87 14.40
CA ASN A 107 -3.66 -3.89 13.48
C ASN A 107 -4.62 -2.94 14.25
N PRO A 108 -4.34 -1.62 14.35
CA PRO A 108 -5.14 -0.72 15.16
C PRO A 108 -6.50 -0.36 14.55
N LEU A 109 -6.71 -0.61 13.26
CA LEU A 109 -7.95 -0.23 12.54
C LEU A 109 -8.88 -1.41 12.24
N ASN A 110 -8.34 -2.56 11.87
CA ASN A 110 -9.07 -3.81 11.60
C ASN A 110 -10.16 -3.73 10.51
N HIS A 111 -9.99 -2.90 9.47
CA HIS A 111 -10.90 -2.89 8.32
C HIS A 111 -10.63 -4.07 7.39
N LEU A 112 -9.37 -4.54 7.30
CA LEU A 112 -8.91 -5.69 6.50
C LEU A 112 -9.27 -5.58 5.01
N LEU A 113 -9.19 -4.36 4.46
CA LEU A 113 -9.60 -4.06 3.09
C LEU A 113 -8.68 -4.67 2.03
N THR A 114 -9.18 -4.72 0.81
CA THR A 114 -8.41 -5.11 -0.39
C THR A 114 -7.95 -3.87 -1.13
N CYS A 115 -6.63 -3.72 -1.30
CA CYS A 115 -6.01 -2.72 -2.15
C CYS A 115 -5.75 -3.28 -3.54
N ALA A 116 -6.21 -2.60 -4.58
CA ALA A 116 -6.03 -2.97 -5.97
C ALA A 116 -5.01 -2.04 -6.64
N THR A 117 -3.81 -2.55 -6.88
CA THR A 117 -2.64 -1.79 -7.34
C THR A 117 -2.47 -1.87 -8.86
N GLY A 118 -2.09 -0.75 -9.48
CA GLY A 118 -1.73 -0.70 -10.91
C GLY A 118 -1.05 0.61 -11.30
N ASP A 119 -0.26 0.59 -12.38
CA ASP A 119 0.57 1.71 -12.83
C ASP A 119 -0.20 2.74 -13.69
N SER A 120 -1.45 3.01 -13.31
CA SER A 120 -2.25 4.07 -13.88
C SER A 120 -3.00 4.81 -12.79
N PHE A 121 -3.01 6.13 -12.85
CA PHE A 121 -3.87 6.95 -11.99
C PHE A 121 -5.32 6.78 -12.45
N ILE A 122 -6.22 6.44 -11.53
CA ILE A 122 -7.62 6.16 -11.88
C ILE A 122 -8.43 7.44 -11.77
N THR A 123 -8.97 7.85 -12.90
CA THR A 123 -9.92 8.97 -13.02
C THR A 123 -11.32 8.53 -13.40
N THR A 124 -11.49 7.25 -13.76
CA THR A 124 -12.80 6.70 -14.15
C THR A 124 -12.94 5.29 -13.60
N ILE A 125 -13.94 5.03 -12.80
CA ILE A 125 -14.16 3.69 -12.25
C ILE A 125 -15.13 2.89 -13.09
N GLY A 126 -14.58 1.91 -13.81
CA GLY A 126 -15.30 0.76 -14.33
C GLY A 126 -14.81 -0.51 -13.66
N GLY A 127 -15.62 -1.11 -12.80
CA GLY A 127 -15.45 -2.50 -12.36
C GLY A 127 -14.13 -2.87 -11.63
N HIS A 128 -13.63 -2.04 -10.70
CA HIS A 128 -12.40 -2.38 -9.96
C HIS A 128 -12.61 -3.50 -8.96
N VAL A 129 -11.64 -4.43 -8.99
CA VAL A 129 -11.52 -5.46 -7.96
C VAL A 129 -10.78 -4.85 -6.77
N GLY A 130 -11.44 -4.57 -5.68
CA GLY A 130 -10.85 -4.02 -4.47
C GLY A 130 -11.73 -2.98 -3.80
N ASP A 131 -11.31 -2.53 -2.65
CA ASP A 131 -12.00 -1.52 -1.86
C ASP A 131 -11.37 -0.15 -2.05
N VAL A 132 -10.05 -0.13 -2.23
CA VAL A 132 -9.24 1.06 -2.53
C VAL A 132 -8.29 0.79 -3.69
N VAL A 133 -7.80 1.85 -4.35
CA VAL A 133 -6.85 1.77 -5.48
C VAL A 133 -5.61 2.58 -5.21
N ASP A 134 -4.45 2.02 -5.52
CA ASP A 134 -3.15 2.68 -5.43
C ASP A 134 -2.20 2.26 -6.56
N MET A 135 -0.91 2.61 -6.45
CA MET A 135 0.08 2.32 -7.47
C MET A 135 1.27 1.47 -6.98
N GLU A 136 1.39 1.11 -5.70
CA GLU A 136 2.58 0.47 -5.12
C GLU A 136 2.31 -0.79 -4.28
N SER A 137 1.23 -0.84 -3.51
CA SER A 137 1.04 -1.80 -2.42
C SER A 137 1.16 -3.26 -2.82
N TYR A 138 0.66 -3.66 -4.00
CA TYR A 138 0.81 -5.05 -4.46
C TYR A 138 2.26 -5.44 -4.66
N ALA A 139 3.08 -4.53 -5.23
CA ALA A 139 4.49 -4.80 -5.45
C ALA A 139 5.25 -4.92 -4.12
N LEU A 140 4.95 -4.06 -3.15
CA LEU A 140 5.51 -4.14 -1.81
C LEU A 140 5.10 -5.44 -1.10
N ALA A 141 3.80 -5.77 -1.14
CA ALA A 141 3.27 -7.01 -0.57
C ALA A 141 3.94 -8.26 -1.19
N LYS A 142 4.18 -8.24 -2.50
CA LYS A 142 4.85 -9.34 -3.20
C LYS A 142 6.31 -9.52 -2.79
N VAL A 143 7.05 -8.42 -2.61
CA VAL A 143 8.40 -8.46 -2.05
C VAL A 143 8.37 -8.99 -0.63
N CYS A 144 7.47 -8.50 0.23
CA CYS A 144 7.33 -8.96 1.61
C CYS A 144 7.04 -10.47 1.68
N LEU A 145 6.12 -10.97 0.85
CA LEU A 145 5.83 -12.39 0.75
C LEU A 145 7.07 -13.21 0.34
N LYS A 146 7.84 -12.71 -0.63
CA LYS A 146 9.06 -13.39 -1.10
C LYS A 146 10.16 -13.45 -0.04
N PHE A 147 10.24 -12.43 0.81
CA PHE A 147 11.22 -12.34 1.89
C PHE A 147 10.70 -12.87 3.23
N ASP A 148 9.45 -13.38 3.28
CA ASP A 148 8.81 -13.85 4.50
C ASP A 148 8.79 -12.78 5.60
N ILE A 149 8.26 -11.60 5.28
CA ILE A 149 8.13 -10.45 6.18
C ILE A 149 6.67 -10.06 6.27
N SER A 150 6.15 -9.87 7.48
CA SER A 150 4.79 -9.37 7.72
C SER A 150 4.58 -7.98 7.12
N PHE A 151 3.41 -7.75 6.49
CA PHE A 151 3.11 -6.53 5.75
C PHE A 151 1.69 -6.03 6.02
N ILE A 152 1.57 -4.72 6.17
CA ILE A 152 0.28 -4.01 6.22
C ILE A 152 0.39 -2.68 5.50
N ALA A 153 -0.68 -2.25 4.82
CA ALA A 153 -0.75 -0.92 4.22
C ALA A 153 -1.83 -0.07 4.89
N PHE A 154 -1.49 1.15 5.26
CA PHE A 154 -2.43 2.17 5.71
C PHE A 154 -2.64 3.19 4.59
N LYS A 155 -3.88 3.37 4.17
CA LYS A 155 -4.25 4.24 3.06
C LYS A 155 -5.17 5.36 3.53
N TYR A 156 -4.71 6.59 3.29
CA TYR A 156 -5.56 7.77 3.43
C TYR A 156 -6.34 7.96 2.12
N ILE A 157 -7.65 7.97 2.20
CA ILE A 157 -8.49 8.15 1.02
C ILE A 157 -8.47 9.62 0.64
N SER A 158 -7.70 9.93 -0.39
CA SER A 158 -7.48 11.31 -0.85
C SER A 158 -8.54 11.77 -1.84
N ASP A 159 -9.15 10.83 -2.57
CA ASP A 159 -10.03 11.11 -3.70
C ASP A 159 -11.05 9.99 -3.92
N SER A 160 -12.07 10.31 -4.71
CA SER A 160 -13.14 9.37 -5.08
C SER A 160 -12.79 8.51 -6.30
N ALA A 161 -11.53 8.54 -6.76
CA ALA A 161 -11.07 7.88 -7.97
C ALA A 161 -11.95 8.23 -9.20
N ASP A 162 -12.22 9.52 -9.40
CA ASP A 162 -13.02 10.12 -10.46
C ASP A 162 -12.24 11.24 -11.17
N GLU A 163 -12.93 12.06 -11.99
CA GLU A 163 -12.28 13.10 -12.79
C GLU A 163 -11.59 14.19 -11.97
N ASP A 164 -12.04 14.46 -10.74
CA ASP A 164 -11.49 15.46 -9.84
C ASP A 164 -10.37 14.90 -8.93
N ALA A 165 -10.06 13.61 -9.02
CA ALA A 165 -9.12 12.89 -8.16
C ALA A 165 -7.74 13.58 -8.04
N SER A 166 -7.22 14.17 -9.10
CA SER A 166 -5.91 14.85 -9.10
C SER A 166 -5.86 16.12 -8.25
N ILE A 167 -6.97 16.85 -8.17
CA ILE A 167 -7.10 18.08 -7.38
C ILE A 167 -7.24 17.70 -5.90
N ASP A 168 -8.13 16.78 -5.62
CA ASP A 168 -8.39 16.27 -4.27
C ASP A 168 -7.14 15.68 -3.62
N TRP A 169 -6.34 14.95 -4.39
CA TRP A 169 -5.10 14.34 -3.92
C TRP A 169 -4.12 15.36 -3.34
N VAL A 170 -3.81 16.42 -4.07
CA VAL A 170 -2.86 17.47 -3.64
C VAL A 170 -3.31 18.15 -2.36
N GLU A 171 -4.60 18.49 -2.25
CA GLU A 171 -5.15 19.16 -1.07
C GLU A 171 -5.14 18.28 0.19
N ASN A 172 -5.27 16.96 0.02
CA ASN A 172 -5.48 16.03 1.11
C ASN A 172 -4.19 15.39 1.66
N LEU A 173 -3.05 15.47 0.97
CA LEU A 173 -1.78 14.85 1.37
C LEU A 173 -1.42 15.07 2.86
N LYS A 174 -1.41 16.33 3.32
CA LYS A 174 -1.00 16.68 4.70
C LYS A 174 -1.99 16.24 5.78
N LYS A 175 -3.28 16.13 5.42
CA LYS A 175 -4.32 15.68 6.36
C LYS A 175 -4.13 14.22 6.72
N GLY A 176 -3.83 13.39 5.71
CA GLY A 176 -3.59 11.96 5.88
C GLY A 176 -2.40 11.66 6.79
N GLN A 177 -1.28 12.36 6.60
CA GLN A 177 -0.08 12.18 7.43
C GLN A 177 -0.36 12.41 8.92
N LYS A 178 -1.10 13.47 9.28
CA LYS A 178 -1.47 13.75 10.67
C LYS A 178 -2.34 12.64 11.27
N LEU A 179 -3.29 12.16 10.47
CA LEU A 179 -4.19 11.10 10.91
C LEU A 179 -3.44 9.77 11.11
N PHE A 180 -2.57 9.39 10.17
CA PHE A 180 -1.74 8.20 10.29
C PHE A 180 -0.82 8.27 11.52
N LYS A 181 -0.16 9.40 11.76
CA LYS A 181 0.64 9.60 12.96
C LYS A 181 -0.16 9.29 14.22
N LYS A 182 -1.30 9.94 14.41
CA LYS A 182 -2.13 9.83 15.61
C LYS A 182 -2.73 8.43 15.78
N THR A 183 -3.18 7.80 14.70
CA THR A 183 -3.99 6.58 14.78
C THR A 183 -3.15 5.31 14.77
N VAL A 184 -1.96 5.36 14.16
CA VAL A 184 -1.12 4.18 13.99
C VAL A 184 0.20 4.32 14.76
N LEU A 185 1.00 5.33 14.45
CA LEU A 185 2.35 5.44 14.98
C LEU A 185 2.37 5.72 16.49
N GLU A 186 1.46 6.54 17.00
CA GLU A 186 1.33 6.81 18.45
C GLU A 186 0.79 5.57 19.20
N VAL A 187 -0.16 4.84 18.60
CA VAL A 187 -0.70 3.59 19.17
C VAL A 187 0.38 2.51 19.28
N TRP A 188 1.28 2.44 18.31
CA TRP A 188 2.40 1.49 18.33
C TRP A 188 3.64 1.98 19.10
N ASN A 189 3.59 3.17 19.71
CA ASN A 189 4.71 3.78 20.42
C ASN A 189 5.98 3.90 19.56
N LEU A 190 5.82 4.31 18.31
CA LEU A 190 6.90 4.46 17.32
C LEU A 190 7.49 5.88 17.29
N PHE A 191 7.46 6.61 18.40
CA PHE A 191 8.04 7.96 18.57
C PHE A 191 9.02 7.97 19.72
#